data_fecb45dba6e647c352230468485e2923
#
_entry.id   fecb45dba6e647c352230468485e2923
#
_cell.length_a   1.000
_cell.length_b   1.000
_cell.length_c   1.000
_cell.angle_alpha   90.00
_cell.angle_beta   90.00
_cell.angle_gamma   90.00
#
_symmetry.space_group_name_H-M   'P 1'
#
loop_
_entity.id
_entity.type
_entity.pdbx_description
1 polymer ?
#
loop_
_entity_poly.entity_id
_entity_poly.type
_entity_poly.pdbx_seq_one_letter_code
_entity_poly.pdbx_strand_id
1 'polypeptide(L)'
;MKDTMQYFSEKLKIEYSVDLDNIPQEEWEEQIVHLAQKGDSYAIDYIFIKYMGLVRSKAKLYFLVGEDKEDIVQEGLIGLHKAIRDFNPKKNRLVRSFAYLC
;
A
#
# COMPACT_ATOMS: atom_id res chain seq x y z
N MET A 1 -15.04 -17.87 4.86
CA MET A 1 -14.46 -16.51 4.79
C MET A 1 -13.83 -16.28 3.42
N LYS A 2 -14.17 -15.20 2.77
CA LYS A 2 -13.58 -14.91 1.47
C LYS A 2 -12.13 -14.51 1.62
N ASP A 3 -11.30 -15.02 0.69
CA ASP A 3 -9.94 -14.57 0.56
C ASP A 3 -9.92 -13.06 0.22
N THR A 4 -8.96 -12.33 0.76
CA THR A 4 -8.81 -10.89 0.52
C THR A 4 -8.68 -10.57 -0.97
N MET A 5 -7.90 -11.37 -1.70
CA MET A 5 -7.74 -11.16 -3.14
C MET A 5 -9.04 -11.44 -3.89
N GLN A 6 -9.84 -12.40 -3.44
CA GLN A 6 -11.14 -12.67 -4.05
C GLN A 6 -12.08 -11.46 -3.88
N TYR A 7 -12.06 -10.85 -2.70
CA TYR A 7 -12.83 -9.63 -2.44
C TYR A 7 -12.45 -8.51 -3.42
N PHE A 8 -11.13 -8.25 -3.57
CA PHE A 8 -10.66 -7.20 -4.47
C PHE A 8 -11.02 -7.52 -5.94
N SER A 9 -10.86 -8.78 -6.33
CA SER A 9 -11.17 -9.21 -7.69
C SER A 9 -12.65 -8.95 -8.02
N GLU A 10 -13.55 -9.32 -7.11
CA GLU A 10 -14.99 -9.12 -7.30
C GLU A 10 -15.36 -7.64 -7.33
N LYS A 11 -14.81 -6.86 -6.39
CA LYS A 11 -15.13 -5.45 -6.29
C LYS A 11 -14.64 -4.68 -7.52
N LEU A 12 -13.42 -4.94 -7.96
CA LEU A 12 -12.87 -4.28 -9.14
C LEU A 12 -13.67 -4.63 -10.39
N LYS A 13 -14.09 -5.88 -10.51
CA LYS A 13 -14.86 -6.33 -11.65
C LYS A 13 -16.25 -5.69 -11.69
N ILE A 14 -16.93 -5.64 -10.55
CA ILE A 14 -18.30 -5.15 -10.46
C ILE A 14 -18.36 -3.63 -10.55
N GLU A 15 -17.52 -2.92 -9.77
CA GLU A 15 -17.60 -1.47 -9.65
C GLU A 15 -16.78 -0.72 -10.69
N TYR A 16 -15.69 -1.30 -11.17
CA TYR A 16 -14.73 -0.61 -12.03
C TYR A 16 -14.49 -1.30 -13.36
N SER A 17 -15.16 -2.41 -13.61
CA SER A 17 -14.98 -3.20 -14.84
C SER A 17 -13.54 -3.62 -15.07
N VAL A 18 -12.78 -3.87 -14.00
CA VAL A 18 -11.40 -4.33 -14.06
C VAL A 18 -11.36 -5.81 -13.70
N ASP A 19 -10.85 -6.63 -14.63
CA ASP A 19 -10.69 -8.06 -14.40
C ASP A 19 -9.22 -8.37 -14.14
N LEU A 20 -8.88 -8.71 -12.87
CA LEU A 20 -7.51 -9.01 -12.48
C LEU A 20 -6.90 -10.17 -13.26
N ASP A 21 -7.75 -11.11 -13.73
CA ASP A 21 -7.25 -12.25 -14.52
C ASP A 21 -6.72 -11.82 -15.90
N ASN A 22 -7.10 -10.65 -16.38
CA ASN A 22 -6.68 -10.13 -17.67
C ASN A 22 -5.56 -9.12 -17.61
N ILE A 23 -5.00 -8.87 -16.41
CA ILE A 23 -3.86 -7.95 -16.25
C ILE A 23 -2.70 -8.66 -15.57
N PRO A 24 -1.44 -8.23 -15.83
CA PRO A 24 -0.29 -8.82 -15.16
C PRO A 24 -0.37 -8.67 -13.65
N GLN A 25 0.11 -9.67 -12.93
CA GLN A 25 0.10 -9.67 -11.48
C GLN A 25 0.83 -8.45 -10.88
N GLU A 26 1.85 -7.98 -11.57
CA GLU A 26 2.61 -6.79 -11.13
C GLU A 26 1.74 -5.54 -11.05
N GLU A 27 0.62 -5.52 -11.78
CA GLU A 27 -0.29 -4.38 -11.80
C GLU A 27 -1.45 -4.50 -10.81
N TRP A 28 -1.60 -5.65 -10.15
CA TRP A 28 -2.69 -5.85 -9.20
C TRP A 28 -2.65 -4.87 -8.04
N GLU A 29 -1.44 -4.60 -7.54
CA GLU A 29 -1.26 -3.65 -6.43
C GLU A 29 -1.76 -2.26 -6.80
N GLU A 30 -1.51 -1.83 -8.03
CA GLU A 30 -1.98 -0.53 -8.52
C GLU A 30 -3.50 -0.43 -8.45
N GLN A 31 -4.19 -1.51 -8.80
CA GLN A 31 -5.65 -1.55 -8.73
C GLN A 31 -6.15 -1.49 -7.29
N ILE A 32 -5.46 -2.19 -6.38
CA ILE A 32 -5.81 -2.16 -4.96
C ILE A 32 -5.56 -0.76 -4.37
N VAL A 33 -4.46 -0.12 -4.75
CA VAL A 33 -4.19 1.26 -4.34
C VAL A 33 -5.28 2.21 -4.83
N HIS A 34 -5.78 1.99 -6.04
CA HIS A 34 -6.90 2.79 -6.56
C HIS A 34 -8.14 2.67 -5.66
N LEU A 35 -8.46 1.45 -5.22
CA LEU A 35 -9.55 1.25 -4.26
C LEU A 35 -9.27 1.98 -2.95
N ALA A 36 -8.04 1.92 -2.46
CA ALA A 36 -7.65 2.62 -1.23
C ALA A 36 -7.82 4.13 -1.37
N GLN A 37 -7.46 4.69 -2.53
CA GLN A 37 -7.64 6.10 -2.82
C GLN A 37 -9.12 6.51 -2.83
N LYS A 38 -10.00 5.58 -3.15
CA LYS A 38 -11.46 5.80 -3.14
C LYS A 38 -12.08 5.60 -1.75
N GLY A 39 -11.26 5.25 -0.75
CA GLY A 39 -11.72 5.12 0.62
C GLY A 39 -12.10 3.71 1.04
N ASP A 40 -11.76 2.69 0.25
CA ASP A 40 -12.04 1.30 0.63
C ASP A 40 -11.14 0.90 1.79
N SER A 41 -11.75 0.63 2.95
CA SER A 41 -11.01 0.32 4.17
C SER A 41 -10.23 -0.99 4.08
N TYR A 42 -10.75 -1.99 3.37
CA TYR A 42 -10.05 -3.25 3.18
C TYR A 42 -8.79 -3.08 2.33
N ALA A 43 -8.88 -2.23 1.31
CA ALA A 43 -7.72 -1.93 0.46
C ALA A 43 -6.66 -1.16 1.25
N ILE A 44 -7.07 -0.18 2.06
CA ILE A 44 -6.15 0.58 2.91
C ILE A 44 -5.46 -0.38 3.89
N ASP A 45 -6.21 -1.24 4.57
CA ASP A 45 -5.64 -2.21 5.51
C ASP A 45 -4.67 -3.17 4.82
N TYR A 46 -5.03 -3.64 3.63
CA TYR A 46 -4.17 -4.55 2.87
C TYR A 46 -2.82 -3.91 2.58
N ILE A 47 -2.83 -2.67 2.10
CA ILE A 47 -1.60 -1.95 1.78
C ILE A 47 -0.77 -1.69 3.05
N PHE A 48 -1.41 -1.28 4.14
CA PHE A 48 -0.70 -1.05 5.40
C PHE A 48 -0.06 -2.32 5.94
N ILE A 49 -0.78 -3.43 5.95
CA ILE A 49 -0.23 -4.71 6.41
C ILE A 49 0.96 -5.13 5.54
N LYS A 50 0.82 -5.00 4.24
CA LYS A 50 1.88 -5.37 3.29
C LYS A 50 3.16 -4.58 3.52
N TYR A 51 3.06 -3.27 3.75
CA TYR A 51 4.22 -2.40 3.88
C TYR A 51 4.69 -2.20 5.32
N MET A 52 3.95 -2.72 6.30
CA MET A 52 4.34 -2.60 7.71
C MET A 52 5.68 -3.28 7.99
N GLY A 53 5.98 -4.38 7.31
CA GLY A 53 7.29 -5.03 7.43
C GLY A 53 8.43 -4.13 7.01
N LEU A 54 8.24 -3.36 5.93
CA LEU A 54 9.23 -2.41 5.46
C LEU A 54 9.43 -1.27 6.47
N VAL A 55 8.33 -0.74 7.01
CA VAL A 55 8.39 0.31 8.04
C VAL A 55 9.16 -0.18 9.26
N ARG A 56 8.86 -1.40 9.73
CA ARG A 56 9.55 -1.98 10.90
C ARG A 56 11.02 -2.21 10.64
N SER A 57 11.40 -2.65 9.44
CA SER A 57 12.79 -2.86 9.08
C SER A 57 13.57 -1.55 9.12
N LYS A 58 13.00 -0.47 8.59
CA LYS A 58 13.62 0.85 8.65
C LYS A 58 13.72 1.37 10.10
N ALA A 59 12.67 1.15 10.89
CA ALA A 59 12.65 1.55 12.29
C ALA A 59 13.78 0.91 13.09
N LYS A 60 14.10 -0.36 12.83
CA LYS A 60 15.21 -1.06 13.48
C LYS A 60 16.54 -0.38 13.19
N LEU A 61 16.78 0.03 11.96
CA LEU A 61 18.01 0.71 11.58
C LEU A 61 18.16 2.04 12.32
N TYR A 62 17.10 2.82 12.39
CA TYR A 62 17.13 4.12 13.07
C TYR A 62 17.24 3.98 14.58
N PHE A 63 16.67 2.92 15.14
CA PHE A 63 16.81 2.62 16.57
C PHE A 63 18.27 2.45 16.95
N LEU A 64 19.07 1.83 16.09
CA LEU A 64 20.50 1.63 16.34
C LEU A 64 21.29 2.94 16.41
N VAL A 65 20.77 4.03 15.86
CA VAL A 65 21.42 5.35 15.93
C VAL A 65 20.76 6.27 16.96
N GLY A 66 19.93 5.71 17.83
CA GLY A 66 19.37 6.43 18.96
C GLY A 66 18.02 7.10 18.73
N GLU A 67 17.40 6.86 17.60
CA GLU A 67 16.06 7.38 17.34
C GLU A 67 14.99 6.57 18.07
N ASP A 68 13.88 7.22 18.43
CA ASP A 68 12.75 6.55 19.05
C ASP A 68 12.02 5.71 18.01
N LYS A 69 11.91 4.40 18.29
CA LYS A 69 11.29 3.45 17.37
C LYS A 69 9.83 3.77 17.07
N GLU A 70 9.08 4.20 18.10
CA GLU A 70 7.66 4.56 17.91
C GLU A 70 7.50 5.75 16.98
N ASP A 71 8.31 6.78 17.15
CA ASP A 71 8.27 7.97 16.32
C ASP A 71 8.57 7.61 14.86
N ILE A 72 9.52 6.72 14.63
CA ILE A 72 9.89 6.30 13.28
C ILE A 72 8.75 5.51 12.64
N VAL A 73 8.10 4.63 13.39
CA VAL A 73 6.93 3.89 12.88
C VAL A 73 5.80 4.85 12.54
N GLN A 74 5.53 5.85 13.39
CA GLN A 74 4.51 6.86 13.11
C GLN A 74 4.82 7.65 11.84
N GLU A 75 6.05 8.08 11.67
CA GLU A 75 6.48 8.78 10.46
C GLU A 75 6.33 7.89 9.22
N GLY A 76 6.65 6.60 9.34
CA GLY A 76 6.47 5.63 8.26
C GLY A 76 5.02 5.48 7.86
N LEU A 77 4.11 5.43 8.82
CA LEU A 77 2.68 5.35 8.55
C LEU A 77 2.17 6.61 7.85
N ILE A 78 2.63 7.78 8.29
CA ILE A 78 2.28 9.04 7.65
C ILE A 78 2.79 9.07 6.20
N GLY A 79 4.02 8.61 5.99
CA GLY A 79 4.60 8.50 4.66
C GLY A 79 3.82 7.56 3.76
N LEU A 80 3.36 6.44 4.31
CA LEU A 80 2.56 5.47 3.56
C LEU A 80 1.19 6.05 3.18
N HIS A 81 0.54 6.78 4.08
CA HIS A 81 -0.69 7.49 3.76
C HIS A 81 -0.50 8.46 2.59
N LYS A 82 0.57 9.23 2.64
CA LYS A 82 0.89 10.16 1.56
C LYS A 82 1.15 9.44 0.24
N ALA A 83 1.87 8.32 0.30
CA ALA A 83 2.17 7.53 -0.88
C ALA A 83 0.90 7.00 -1.54
N ILE A 84 -0.05 6.51 -0.74
CA ILE A 84 -1.34 6.05 -1.25
C ILE A 84 -2.11 7.20 -1.86
N ARG A 85 -2.21 8.33 -1.16
CA ARG A 85 -2.98 9.48 -1.62
C ARG A 85 -2.46 10.02 -2.94
N ASP A 86 -1.14 10.11 -3.07
CA ASP A 86 -0.49 10.77 -4.19
C ASP A 86 -0.04 9.80 -5.28
N PHE A 87 -0.35 8.51 -5.13
CA PHE A 87 0.07 7.50 -6.08
C PHE A 87 -0.51 7.76 -7.46
N ASN A 88 0.37 7.68 -8.47
CA ASN A 88 -0.02 7.81 -9.87
C ASN A 88 0.67 6.69 -10.65
N PRO A 89 -0.09 5.70 -11.15
CA PRO A 89 0.50 4.55 -11.85
C PRO A 89 1.27 4.93 -13.11
N LYS A 90 0.98 6.09 -13.69
CA LYS A 90 1.69 6.58 -14.87
C LYS A 90 3.10 7.07 -14.55
N LYS A 91 3.33 7.46 -13.29
CA LYS A 91 4.61 8.06 -12.87
C LYS A 91 5.43 7.12 -12.00
N ASN A 92 4.79 6.44 -11.03
CA ASN A 92 5.50 5.68 -10.01
C ASN A 92 4.76 4.39 -9.67
N ARG A 93 5.53 3.39 -9.22
CA ARG A 93 4.96 2.26 -8.50
C ARG A 93 4.89 2.61 -7.03
N LEU A 94 3.92 2.05 -6.30
CA LEU A 94 3.70 2.37 -4.89
C LEU A 94 4.96 2.15 -4.04
N VAL A 95 5.66 1.03 -4.25
CA VAL A 95 6.88 0.71 -3.50
C VAL A 95 7.92 1.82 -3.67
N ARG A 96 8.12 2.29 -4.90
CA ARG A 96 9.08 3.35 -5.18
C ARG A 96 8.68 4.65 -4.51
N SER A 97 7.39 5.01 -4.60
CA SER A 97 6.87 6.22 -3.98
C SER A 97 7.07 6.19 -2.46
N PHE A 98 6.75 5.05 -1.83
CA PHE A 98 6.92 4.89 -0.39
C PHE A 98 8.39 4.96 0.02
N ALA A 99 9.26 4.27 -0.70
CA ALA A 99 10.69 4.29 -0.41
C ALA A 99 11.29 5.68 -0.56
N TYR A 100 10.78 6.46 -1.51
CA TYR A 100 11.25 7.81 -1.74
C TYR A 100 10.83 8.77 -0.61
N LEU A 101 9.62 8.60 -0.09
CA LEU A 101 9.09 9.44 0.98
C LEU A 101 9.64 9.07 2.36
N CYS A 102 10.14 7.88 2.51
CA CYS A 102 10.74 7.40 3.74
C CYS A 102 12.26 7.40 3.64
#